data_3982a470bc14e6dacd073dcc8b0b5166
#
_entry.id   3982a470bc14e6dacd073dcc8b0b5166
#
_cell.length_a   1.000
_cell.length_b   1.000
_cell.length_c   1.000
_cell.angle_alpha   90.00
_cell.angle_beta   90.00
_cell.angle_gamma   90.00
#
_symmetry.space_group_name_H-M   'P 1'
#
loop_
_entity.id
_entity.type
_entity.pdbx_description
1 polymer ?
#
loop_
_entity_poly.entity_id
_entity_poly.type
_entity_poly.pdbx_seq_one_letter_code
_entity_poly.pdbx_strand_id
1 'polypeptide(L)'
;MIEHKQNYDRQMQELIASLSSEKRTFNLLLHSCCAPCSSSVILKLAPFFKLTVFYYNPNIDTDEEYTKRAEEQKHLISIYNEENLSSHKIEIIKEAYDPQEFYEISQGLEDCPEGGERCMRCYLLRLKKTAERAKKDGFDFFT
;
A
#
# COMPACT_ATOMS: atom_id res chain seq x y z
N MET A 1 -11.49 -4.53 -31.61
CA MET A 1 -10.66 -5.38 -30.75
C MET A 1 -11.20 -5.27 -29.33
N ILE A 2 -11.62 -6.36 -28.73
CA ILE A 2 -12.01 -6.38 -27.34
C ILE A 2 -10.70 -6.35 -26.57
N GLU A 3 -10.34 -5.20 -25.96
CA GLU A 3 -9.27 -5.15 -24.97
C GLU A 3 -9.64 -6.14 -23.85
N HIS A 4 -8.94 -7.23 -23.76
CA HIS A 4 -9.07 -8.14 -22.62
C HIS A 4 -8.64 -7.38 -21.37
N LYS A 5 -9.62 -6.83 -20.67
CA LYS A 5 -9.40 -6.17 -19.38
C LYS A 5 -8.70 -7.15 -18.46
N GLN A 6 -7.45 -6.86 -18.17
CA GLN A 6 -6.59 -7.74 -17.38
C GLN A 6 -7.19 -7.90 -15.97
N ASN A 7 -7.44 -9.14 -15.54
CA ASN A 7 -7.97 -9.42 -14.20
C ASN A 7 -6.82 -9.60 -13.21
N TYR A 8 -6.42 -8.50 -12.59
CA TYR A 8 -5.33 -8.49 -11.63
C TYR A 8 -5.62 -9.29 -10.34
N ASP A 9 -6.87 -9.37 -9.90
CA ASP A 9 -7.24 -10.19 -8.74
C ASP A 9 -6.98 -11.67 -9.03
N ARG A 10 -7.35 -12.15 -10.21
CA ARG A 10 -7.05 -13.51 -10.64
C ARG A 10 -5.55 -13.79 -10.69
N GLN A 11 -4.76 -12.87 -11.25
CA GLN A 11 -3.31 -13.00 -11.31
C GLN A 11 -2.69 -13.07 -9.92
N MET A 12 -3.18 -12.25 -8.99
CA MET A 12 -2.74 -12.29 -7.60
C MET A 12 -3.06 -13.64 -6.95
N GLN A 13 -4.26 -14.19 -7.17
CA GLN A 13 -4.64 -15.50 -6.63
C GLN A 13 -3.77 -16.63 -7.20
N GLU A 14 -3.50 -16.61 -8.50
CA GLU A 14 -2.61 -17.57 -9.16
C GLU A 14 -1.18 -17.48 -8.61
N LEU A 15 -0.66 -16.27 -8.38
CA LEU A 15 0.64 -16.05 -7.76
C LEU A 15 0.66 -16.61 -6.33
N ILE A 16 -0.31 -16.28 -5.49
CA ILE A 16 -0.40 -16.79 -4.11
C ILE A 16 -0.44 -18.32 -4.11
N ALA A 17 -1.20 -18.94 -5.00
CA ALA A 17 -1.27 -20.40 -5.11
C ALA A 17 0.10 -20.99 -5.49
N SER A 18 0.85 -20.36 -6.40
CA SER A 18 2.18 -20.80 -6.76
C SER A 18 3.18 -20.67 -5.61
N LEU A 19 3.14 -19.56 -4.87
CA LEU A 19 4.02 -19.30 -3.72
C LEU A 19 3.72 -20.24 -2.54
N SER A 20 2.47 -20.66 -2.37
CA SER A 20 2.06 -21.57 -1.29
C SER A 20 2.69 -22.96 -1.41
N SER A 21 3.23 -23.34 -2.58
CA SER A 21 4.00 -24.57 -2.78
C SER A 21 5.45 -24.46 -2.30
N GLU A 22 5.95 -23.26 -2.08
CA GLU A 22 7.32 -23.02 -1.59
C GLU A 22 7.40 -23.15 -0.06
N LYS A 23 8.54 -23.65 0.43
CA LYS A 23 8.75 -23.88 1.88
C LYS A 23 9.22 -22.63 2.64
N ARG A 24 8.90 -21.44 2.16
CA ARG A 24 9.27 -20.17 2.82
C ARG A 24 8.11 -19.19 2.84
N THR A 25 8.15 -18.30 3.80
CA THR A 25 7.25 -17.15 3.84
C THR A 25 7.90 -15.96 3.12
N PHE A 26 7.13 -15.30 2.27
CA PHE A 26 7.57 -14.13 1.52
C PHE A 26 7.20 -12.85 2.25
N ASN A 27 8.08 -11.84 2.14
CA ASN A 27 7.85 -10.50 2.68
C ASN A 27 7.14 -9.63 1.65
N LEU A 28 6.04 -8.99 2.05
CA LEU A 28 5.26 -8.07 1.20
C LEU A 28 5.19 -6.69 1.82
N LEU A 29 5.53 -5.65 1.05
CA LEU A 29 5.31 -4.26 1.40
C LEU A 29 4.01 -3.76 0.75
N LEU A 30 3.00 -3.45 1.56
CA LEU A 30 1.69 -2.97 1.13
C LEU A 30 1.58 -1.47 1.34
N HIS A 31 1.47 -0.70 0.25
CA HIS A 31 1.10 0.72 0.36
C HIS A 31 -0.34 0.88 0.86
N SER A 32 -0.55 1.78 1.81
CA SER A 32 -1.88 2.10 2.32
C SER A 32 -2.11 3.61 2.39
N CYS A 33 -3.29 4.05 1.95
CA CYS A 33 -3.73 5.43 2.09
C CYS A 33 -4.49 5.70 3.41
N CYS A 34 -5.20 4.72 3.94
CA CYS A 34 -5.97 4.84 5.18
C CYS A 34 -6.42 3.46 5.69
N ALA A 35 -6.81 3.38 6.96
CA ALA A 35 -7.26 2.16 7.60
C ALA A 35 -8.51 1.53 6.92
N PRO A 36 -9.59 2.28 6.59
CA PRO A 36 -10.74 1.69 5.93
C PRO A 36 -10.41 1.02 4.59
N CYS A 37 -9.58 1.67 3.77
CA CYS A 37 -9.22 1.14 2.44
C CYS A 37 -8.35 -0.12 2.52
N SER A 38 -7.48 -0.21 3.52
CA SER A 38 -6.53 -1.33 3.66
C SER A 38 -7.07 -2.50 4.46
N SER A 39 -8.15 -2.34 5.22
CA SER A 39 -8.65 -3.34 6.15
C SER A 39 -8.89 -4.71 5.50
N SER A 40 -9.66 -4.76 4.42
CA SER A 40 -9.96 -6.00 3.71
C SER A 40 -8.74 -6.56 2.95
N VAL A 41 -7.87 -5.69 2.45
CA VAL A 41 -6.65 -6.10 1.74
C VAL A 41 -5.66 -6.76 2.70
N ILE A 42 -5.48 -6.17 3.90
CA ILE A 42 -4.64 -6.76 4.94
C ILE A 42 -5.16 -8.15 5.32
N LEU A 43 -6.46 -8.30 5.58
CA LEU A 43 -7.07 -9.60 5.91
C LEU A 43 -6.87 -10.64 4.81
N LYS A 44 -6.91 -10.21 3.55
CA LYS A 44 -6.72 -11.11 2.40
C LYS A 44 -5.27 -11.56 2.23
N LEU A 45 -4.30 -10.70 2.53
CA LEU A 45 -2.88 -10.95 2.26
C LEU A 45 -2.09 -11.48 3.47
N ALA A 46 -2.45 -11.08 4.68
CA ALA A 46 -1.76 -11.47 5.91
C ALA A 46 -1.62 -12.98 6.15
N PRO A 47 -2.58 -13.85 5.73
CA PRO A 47 -2.40 -15.29 5.86
C PRO A 47 -1.26 -15.88 5.01
N PHE A 48 -0.85 -15.20 3.94
CA PHE A 48 0.10 -15.73 2.96
C PHE A 48 1.48 -15.06 3.01
N PHE A 49 1.58 -13.86 3.58
CA PHE A 49 2.78 -13.05 3.59
C PHE A 49 3.15 -12.56 4.99
N LYS A 50 4.44 -12.39 5.22
CA LYS A 50 4.91 -11.49 6.28
C LYS A 50 4.69 -10.07 5.79
N LEU A 51 3.61 -9.43 6.29
CA LEU A 51 3.08 -8.19 5.78
C LEU A 51 3.62 -6.99 6.56
N THR A 52 4.11 -5.99 5.82
CA THR A 52 4.43 -4.66 6.34
C THR A 52 3.61 -3.63 5.57
N VAL A 53 2.86 -2.81 6.29
CA VAL A 53 2.11 -1.69 5.71
C VAL A 53 3.05 -0.50 5.55
N PHE A 54 3.07 0.09 4.37
CA PHE A 54 3.83 1.28 4.05
C PHE A 54 2.90 2.48 3.93
N TYR A 55 3.02 3.41 4.88
CA TYR A 55 2.20 4.60 4.92
C TYR A 55 2.99 5.81 4.41
N TYR A 56 2.73 6.17 3.15
CA TYR A 56 3.31 7.31 2.44
C TYR A 56 2.25 7.97 1.57
N ASN A 57 1.75 9.12 1.98
CA ASN A 57 0.60 9.80 1.37
C ASN A 57 0.82 11.32 1.33
N PRO A 58 1.73 11.83 0.45
CA PRO A 58 2.06 13.24 0.37
C PRO A 58 0.92 14.10 -0.18
N ASN A 59 -0.12 13.47 -0.71
CA ASN A 59 -1.33 14.10 -1.23
C ASN A 59 -2.35 14.49 -0.15
N ILE A 60 -2.11 14.16 1.10
CA ILE A 60 -2.96 14.59 2.22
C ILE A 60 -2.63 16.05 2.53
N ASP A 61 -3.66 16.88 2.69
CA ASP A 61 -3.53 18.35 2.76
C ASP A 61 -2.71 18.86 3.95
N THR A 62 -2.86 18.24 5.13
CA THR A 62 -2.23 18.73 6.36
C THR A 62 -1.48 17.63 7.09
N ASP A 63 -0.43 18.03 7.83
CA ASP A 63 0.32 17.11 8.70
C ASP A 63 -0.58 16.53 9.81
N GLU A 64 -1.54 17.30 10.30
CA GLU A 64 -2.51 16.83 11.31
C GLU A 64 -3.35 15.67 10.76
N GLU A 65 -3.94 15.84 9.58
CA GLU A 65 -4.74 14.79 8.93
C GLU A 65 -3.87 13.57 8.55
N TYR A 66 -2.66 13.80 8.04
CA TYR A 66 -1.68 12.75 7.75
C TYR A 66 -1.37 11.90 8.99
N THR A 67 -1.08 12.56 10.10
CA THR A 67 -0.76 11.92 11.38
C THR A 67 -1.96 11.17 11.93
N LYS A 68 -3.15 11.79 11.91
CA LYS A 68 -4.39 11.14 12.36
C LYS A 68 -4.66 9.84 11.62
N ARG A 69 -4.60 9.84 10.30
CA ARG A 69 -4.81 8.63 9.50
C ARG A 69 -3.73 7.57 9.72
N ALA A 70 -2.50 7.99 9.97
CA ALA A 70 -1.43 7.06 10.32
C ALA A 70 -1.69 6.37 11.67
N GLU A 71 -2.19 7.09 12.67
CA GLU A 71 -2.54 6.53 13.97
C GLU A 71 -3.75 5.57 13.87
N GLU A 72 -4.76 5.91 13.06
CA GLU A 72 -5.88 5.00 12.75
C GLU A 72 -5.39 3.71 12.09
N GLN A 73 -4.42 3.79 11.18
CA GLN A 73 -3.80 2.64 10.54
C GLN A 73 -3.04 1.76 11.54
N LYS A 74 -2.28 2.37 12.43
CA LYS A 74 -1.58 1.65 13.50
C LYS A 74 -2.56 0.94 14.44
N HIS A 75 -3.66 1.63 14.80
CA HIS A 75 -4.70 1.05 15.64
C HIS A 75 -5.34 -0.19 15.00
N LEU A 76 -5.69 -0.11 13.73
CA LEU A 76 -6.21 -1.26 12.98
C LEU A 76 -5.24 -2.44 13.00
N ILE A 77 -3.95 -2.18 12.75
CA ILE A 77 -2.90 -3.20 12.77
C ILE A 77 -2.75 -3.81 14.16
N SER A 78 -2.84 -3.02 15.23
CA SER A 78 -2.75 -3.54 16.61
C SER A 78 -3.89 -4.51 16.91
N ILE A 79 -5.12 -4.19 16.50
CA ILE A 79 -6.29 -5.08 16.64
C ILE A 79 -6.04 -6.41 15.90
N TYR A 80 -5.59 -6.35 14.66
CA TYR A 80 -5.32 -7.56 13.88
C TYR A 80 -4.21 -8.42 14.46
N ASN A 81 -3.19 -7.81 15.05
CA ASN A 81 -2.13 -8.53 15.74
C ASN A 81 -2.61 -9.16 17.06
N GLU A 82 -3.47 -8.49 17.82
CA GLU A 82 -4.08 -9.00 19.04
C GLU A 82 -5.02 -10.18 18.76
N GLU A 83 -5.76 -10.13 17.67
CA GLU A 83 -6.66 -11.21 17.21
C GLU A 83 -5.90 -12.36 16.54
N ASN A 84 -4.58 -12.25 16.37
CA ASN A 84 -3.74 -13.28 15.73
C ASN A 84 -4.23 -13.70 14.35
N LEU A 85 -4.65 -12.73 13.52
CA LEU A 85 -5.17 -12.98 12.17
C LEU A 85 -4.11 -13.42 11.16
N SER A 86 -2.84 -13.36 11.54
CA SER A 86 -1.69 -13.84 10.77
C SER A 86 -0.73 -14.61 11.66
N SER A 87 -0.01 -15.57 11.08
CA SER A 87 1.09 -16.27 11.74
C SER A 87 2.31 -15.36 12.02
N HIS A 88 2.37 -14.22 11.37
CA HIS A 88 3.40 -13.20 11.54
C HIS A 88 2.78 -11.90 11.99
N LYS A 89 3.49 -11.19 12.87
CA LYS A 89 3.09 -9.85 13.28
C LYS A 89 3.10 -8.92 12.05
N ILE A 90 1.98 -8.21 11.84
CA ILE A 90 1.87 -7.18 10.82
C ILE A 90 2.60 -5.93 11.33
N GLU A 91 3.49 -5.40 10.51
CA GLU A 91 4.28 -4.21 10.84
C GLU A 91 3.80 -2.99 10.05
N ILE A 92 4.18 -1.79 10.47
CA ILE A 92 3.93 -0.55 9.74
C ILE A 92 5.20 0.30 9.67
N ILE A 93 5.44 0.87 8.49
CA ILE A 93 6.44 1.89 8.24
C ILE A 93 5.70 3.17 7.87
N LYS A 94 5.81 4.20 8.69
CA LYS A 94 5.30 5.55 8.42
C LYS A 94 6.46 6.40 7.90
N GLU A 95 6.35 6.93 6.68
CA GLU A 95 7.26 7.94 6.16
C GLU A 95 6.97 9.32 6.77
N ALA A 96 7.97 10.19 6.74
CA ALA A 96 7.77 11.59 7.09
C ALA A 96 6.76 12.26 6.15
N TYR A 97 5.97 13.17 6.68
CA TYR A 97 5.04 13.95 5.86
C TYR A 97 5.82 14.99 5.04
N ASP A 98 5.79 14.85 3.74
CA ASP A 98 6.36 15.81 2.79
C ASP A 98 5.39 16.03 1.62
N PRO A 99 4.50 17.04 1.71
CA PRO A 99 3.55 17.34 0.66
C PRO A 99 4.20 17.97 -0.57
N GLN A 100 5.45 18.43 -0.47
CA GLN A 100 6.14 19.08 -1.57
C GLN A 100 6.30 18.15 -2.78
N GLU A 101 6.57 16.88 -2.56
CA GLU A 101 6.66 15.89 -3.64
C GLU A 101 5.33 15.77 -4.44
N PHE A 102 4.19 15.87 -3.77
CA PHE A 102 2.89 15.88 -4.44
C PHE A 102 2.64 17.19 -5.18
N TYR A 103 2.95 18.33 -4.59
CA TYR A 103 2.79 19.64 -5.23
C TYR A 103 3.62 19.74 -6.52
N GLU A 104 4.84 19.25 -6.52
CA GLU A 104 5.70 19.24 -7.71
C GLU A 104 5.11 18.44 -8.87
N ILE A 105 4.58 17.25 -8.61
CA ILE A 105 3.99 16.40 -9.66
C ILE A 105 2.61 16.86 -10.11
N SER A 106 1.91 17.64 -9.31
CA SER A 106 0.55 18.15 -9.59
C SER A 106 0.53 19.57 -10.17
N GLN A 107 1.66 20.21 -10.28
CA GLN A 107 1.77 21.58 -10.81
C GLN A 107 1.15 21.69 -12.20
N GLY A 108 0.23 22.64 -12.37
CA GLY A 108 -0.51 22.85 -13.62
C GLY A 108 -1.68 21.88 -13.86
N LEU A 109 -2.01 21.05 -12.86
CA LEU A 109 -3.11 20.08 -12.92
C LEU A 109 -4.17 20.34 -11.83
N GLU A 110 -4.23 21.56 -11.29
CA GLU A 110 -5.12 21.94 -10.20
C GLU A 110 -6.59 21.70 -10.57
N ASP A 111 -6.97 22.03 -11.80
CA ASP A 111 -8.33 21.89 -12.32
C ASP A 111 -8.61 20.51 -12.95
N CYS A 112 -7.67 19.59 -12.85
CA CYS A 112 -7.83 18.24 -13.40
C CYS A 112 -8.93 17.48 -12.63
N PRO A 113 -9.89 16.84 -13.32
CA PRO A 113 -10.95 16.10 -12.64
C PRO A 113 -10.41 14.90 -11.86
N GLU A 114 -11.18 14.44 -10.88
CA GLU A 114 -10.87 13.21 -10.15
C GLU A 114 -10.75 12.01 -11.12
N GLY A 115 -9.75 11.17 -10.89
CA GLY A 115 -9.40 10.06 -11.80
C GLY A 115 -8.60 10.48 -13.04
N GLY A 116 -8.34 11.77 -13.22
CA GLY A 116 -7.55 12.31 -14.33
C GLY A 116 -6.03 12.23 -14.10
N GLU A 117 -5.28 13.00 -14.88
CA GLU A 117 -3.82 12.96 -14.93
C GLU A 117 -3.17 13.21 -13.56
N ARG A 118 -3.69 14.16 -12.78
CA ARG A 118 -3.18 14.44 -11.43
C ARG A 118 -3.25 13.20 -10.53
N CYS A 119 -4.36 12.47 -10.56
CA CYS A 119 -4.52 11.24 -9.79
C CYS A 119 -3.57 10.15 -10.26
N MET A 120 -3.37 10.00 -11.58
CA MET A 120 -2.44 9.02 -12.13
C MET A 120 -1.00 9.32 -11.73
N ARG A 121 -0.58 10.57 -11.75
CA ARG A 121 0.75 10.98 -11.27
C ARG A 121 0.92 10.71 -9.76
N CYS A 122 -0.12 10.97 -8.98
CA CYS A 122 -0.13 10.68 -7.55
C CYS A 122 0.01 9.16 -7.27
N TYR A 123 -0.70 8.32 -7.99
CA TYR A 123 -0.55 6.86 -7.87
C TYR A 123 0.85 6.41 -8.23
N LEU A 124 1.39 6.92 -9.33
CA LEU A 124 2.75 6.60 -9.77
C LEU A 124 3.79 7.00 -8.72
N LEU A 125 3.68 8.21 -8.16
CA LEU A 125 4.58 8.68 -7.11
C LEU A 125 4.58 7.73 -5.90
N ARG A 126 3.40 7.39 -5.39
CA ARG A 126 3.26 6.54 -4.21
C ARG A 126 3.75 5.10 -4.45
N LEU A 127 3.40 4.52 -5.60
CA LEU A 127 3.86 3.17 -5.96
C LEU A 127 5.36 3.13 -6.23
N LYS A 128 5.92 4.16 -6.85
CA LYS A 128 7.38 4.28 -7.06
C LYS A 128 8.13 4.31 -5.72
N LYS A 129 7.68 5.14 -4.77
CA LYS A 129 8.26 5.18 -3.42
C LYS A 129 8.15 3.84 -2.70
N THR A 130 7.03 3.16 -2.86
CA THR A 130 6.83 1.82 -2.29
C THR A 130 7.81 0.81 -2.90
N ALA A 131 7.99 0.82 -4.22
CA ALA A 131 8.95 -0.04 -4.91
C ALA A 131 10.40 0.23 -4.49
N GLU A 132 10.80 1.51 -4.41
CA GLU A 132 12.13 1.93 -3.96
C GLU A 132 12.38 1.47 -2.50
N ARG A 133 11.39 1.63 -1.63
CA ARG A 133 11.48 1.17 -0.25
C ARG A 133 11.56 -0.35 -0.17
N ALA A 134 10.75 -1.06 -0.91
CA ALA A 134 10.77 -2.51 -0.97
C ALA A 134 12.14 -3.04 -1.43
N LYS A 135 12.72 -2.43 -2.46
CA LYS A 135 14.05 -2.78 -2.95
C LYS A 135 15.14 -2.51 -1.91
N LYS A 136 15.08 -1.34 -1.26
CA LYS A 136 16.07 -0.94 -0.23
C LYS A 136 16.07 -1.90 0.96
N ASP A 137 14.89 -2.29 1.43
CA ASP A 137 14.72 -3.09 2.64
C ASP A 137 14.63 -4.60 2.36
N GLY A 138 14.77 -5.03 1.10
CA GLY A 138 14.83 -6.44 0.70
C GLY A 138 13.50 -7.19 0.75
N PHE A 139 12.38 -6.51 0.51
CA PHE A 139 11.08 -7.16 0.35
C PHE A 139 11.02 -7.98 -0.94
N ASP A 140 10.35 -9.13 -0.89
CA ASP A 140 10.15 -9.98 -2.05
C ASP A 140 9.12 -9.39 -3.03
N PHE A 141 8.09 -8.75 -2.49
CA PHE A 141 6.98 -8.14 -3.24
C PHE A 141 6.59 -6.78 -2.68
N PHE A 142 5.92 -5.99 -3.51
CA PHE A 142 5.23 -4.76 -3.10
C PHE A 142 3.90 -4.59 -3.86
N THR A 143 3.00 -3.80 -3.30
CA THR A 143 1.74 -3.45 -3.95
C THR A 143 1.17 -2.15 -3.36
#